data_6e98d0723d71a1d7f3c9427ebf6e4109
#
_entry.id   6e98d0723d71a1d7f3c9427ebf6e4109
#
_cell.length_a   1.000
_cell.length_b   1.000
_cell.length_c   1.000
_cell.angle_alpha   90.00
_cell.angle_beta   90.00
_cell.angle_gamma   90.00
#
_symmetry.space_group_name_H-M   'P 1'
#
loop_
_entity.id
_entity.type
_entity.pdbx_description
1 polymer ?
#
loop_
_entity_poly.entity_id
_entity_poly.type
_entity_poly.pdbx_seq_one_letter_code
_entity_poly.pdbx_strand_id
1 'polypeptide(L)'
;MTAEIISVGTELLLGNILNTNAQYLSRELADLGITVQRESTIGDNHGRLADFVNEAKSRCDLLVFTGGLGPTADDLTKETVAACFGDELAFDEAEWDKITSYFARTGRETTPNNRKQAMVPTKGHKIINNHGTAPGAWFEQDGHCAVLMPGVPHEMKAMWTESVRPLLMERQNCTLHSVTLRVLGGESDIEYKVRDLLENPNPTAAIYCKTGECEIRITARARSDEDGEKMCRAYAKKFYDMLGDAVYDEDVAGLEETVVHTLKEKGLTIATAESCTGGLIAQRLTSVSGSSEVFGYGFVTYWEQAKAKLVGVDPAVIEKYNVVSAPVAAQMALGAAKASGADIAVSVTGLAGPTGGDEVRPVGTVYLGAARDGVAYVKKLFVSRPDRALVRARAAQAALELALRLAQGKVPAGTQALTAAQQSDDKALAALDEVFIR
;
A
#
# COMPACT_ATOMS: atom_id res chain seq x y z
N MET A 1 -6.14 -19.40 -17.59
CA MET A 1 -4.70 -19.32 -17.94
C MET A 1 -3.91 -19.27 -16.65
N THR A 2 -2.84 -20.03 -16.58
CA THR A 2 -1.89 -20.06 -15.45
C THR A 2 -0.57 -19.44 -15.91
N ALA A 3 0.16 -18.77 -15.00
CA ALA A 3 1.41 -18.09 -15.31
C ALA A 3 2.51 -18.37 -14.29
N GLU A 4 3.77 -18.30 -14.73
CA GLU A 4 4.94 -18.14 -13.87
C GLU A 4 5.66 -16.82 -14.21
N ILE A 5 6.11 -16.09 -13.18
CA ILE A 5 6.92 -14.88 -13.33
C ILE A 5 8.38 -15.28 -13.11
N ILE A 6 9.24 -14.92 -14.06
CA ILE A 6 10.65 -15.24 -14.02
C ILE A 6 11.47 -13.95 -14.09
N SER A 7 12.13 -13.63 -12.99
CA SER A 7 13.06 -12.50 -12.92
C SER A 7 14.47 -12.99 -13.19
N VAL A 8 15.10 -12.43 -14.20
CA VAL A 8 16.47 -12.78 -14.59
C VAL A 8 17.41 -11.65 -14.16
N GLY A 9 18.36 -11.99 -13.28
CA GLY A 9 19.34 -11.05 -12.76
C GLY A 9 20.05 -11.58 -11.52
N THR A 10 21.36 -11.62 -11.57
CA THR A 10 22.21 -12.08 -10.46
C THR A 10 22.13 -11.16 -9.25
N GLU A 11 21.93 -9.85 -9.45
CA GLU A 11 21.76 -8.84 -8.39
C GLU A 11 20.52 -9.07 -7.52
N LEU A 12 19.46 -9.66 -8.08
CA LEU A 12 18.27 -10.07 -7.35
C LEU A 12 18.56 -11.24 -6.43
N LEU A 13 19.30 -12.24 -6.91
CA LEU A 13 19.70 -13.41 -6.10
C LEU A 13 20.64 -13.03 -4.96
N LEU A 14 21.48 -12.03 -5.16
CA LEU A 14 22.39 -11.51 -4.14
C LEU A 14 21.68 -10.60 -3.12
N GLY A 15 20.41 -10.25 -3.36
CA GLY A 15 19.65 -9.37 -2.48
C GLY A 15 20.06 -7.90 -2.54
N ASN A 16 20.78 -7.49 -3.59
CA ASN A 16 21.24 -6.11 -3.76
C ASN A 16 20.08 -5.15 -4.06
N ILE A 17 19.02 -5.65 -4.70
CA ILE A 17 17.81 -4.88 -5.01
C ILE A 17 16.56 -5.71 -4.71
N LEU A 18 15.45 -5.00 -4.46
CA LEU A 18 14.14 -5.65 -4.28
C LEU A 18 13.52 -5.99 -5.64
N ASN A 19 12.87 -7.15 -5.72
CA ASN A 19 12.14 -7.58 -6.91
C ASN A 19 10.76 -6.89 -7.02
N THR A 20 10.77 -5.59 -7.31
CA THR A 20 9.53 -4.80 -7.46
C THR A 20 8.80 -5.11 -8.77
N ASN A 21 9.49 -5.66 -9.78
CA ASN A 21 8.88 -6.06 -11.04
C ASN A 21 7.95 -7.27 -10.85
N ALA A 22 8.40 -8.30 -10.15
CA ALA A 22 7.56 -9.46 -9.86
C ALA A 22 6.32 -9.06 -9.07
N GLN A 23 6.45 -8.22 -8.05
CA GLN A 23 5.31 -7.71 -7.28
C GLN A 23 4.30 -6.97 -8.18
N TYR A 24 4.77 -6.12 -9.10
CA TYR A 24 3.90 -5.40 -10.04
C TYR A 24 3.20 -6.37 -10.98
N LEU A 25 3.94 -7.27 -11.62
CA LEU A 25 3.41 -8.25 -12.58
C LEU A 25 2.41 -9.21 -11.93
N SER A 26 2.64 -9.63 -10.67
CA SER A 26 1.69 -10.48 -9.94
C SER A 26 0.35 -9.80 -9.75
N ARG A 27 0.34 -8.50 -9.44
CA ARG A 27 -0.90 -7.71 -9.32
C ARG A 27 -1.60 -7.58 -10.67
N GLU A 28 -0.87 -7.20 -11.70
CA GLU A 28 -1.41 -7.01 -13.05
C GLU A 28 -1.99 -8.31 -13.64
N LEU A 29 -1.29 -9.44 -13.45
CA LEU A 29 -1.78 -10.76 -13.87
C LEU A 29 -3.03 -11.17 -13.10
N ALA A 30 -3.06 -10.92 -11.80
CA ALA A 30 -4.24 -11.16 -10.97
C ALA A 30 -5.43 -10.30 -11.43
N ASP A 31 -5.20 -9.03 -11.84
CA ASP A 31 -6.22 -8.15 -12.40
C ASP A 31 -6.75 -8.64 -13.76
N LEU A 32 -5.95 -9.40 -14.49
CA LEU A 32 -6.37 -10.09 -15.72
C LEU A 32 -6.99 -11.48 -15.48
N GLY A 33 -7.07 -11.97 -14.24
CA GLY A 33 -7.56 -13.32 -13.93
C GLY A 33 -6.62 -14.44 -14.31
N ILE A 34 -5.37 -14.11 -14.50
CA ILE A 34 -4.31 -15.08 -14.74
C ILE A 34 -3.75 -15.51 -13.40
N THR A 35 -3.85 -16.79 -13.10
CA THR A 35 -3.35 -17.33 -11.83
C THR A 35 -1.83 -17.46 -11.87
N VAL A 36 -1.11 -16.66 -11.12
CA VAL A 36 0.33 -16.82 -10.93
C VAL A 36 0.58 -18.01 -9.99
N GLN A 37 1.21 -19.05 -10.51
CA GLN A 37 1.54 -20.24 -9.72
C GLN A 37 2.88 -20.15 -9.02
N ARG A 38 3.84 -19.43 -9.62
CA ARG A 38 5.20 -19.26 -9.06
C ARG A 38 5.79 -17.91 -9.44
N GLU A 39 6.63 -17.41 -8.56
CA GLU A 39 7.64 -16.40 -8.83
C GLU A 39 9.02 -17.04 -8.66
N SER A 40 9.88 -16.86 -9.63
CA SER A 40 11.23 -17.41 -9.61
C SER A 40 12.26 -16.35 -10.00
N THR A 41 13.42 -16.39 -9.35
CA THR A 41 14.55 -15.55 -9.72
C THR A 41 15.69 -16.46 -10.17
N ILE A 42 16.26 -16.15 -11.34
CA ILE A 42 17.32 -16.93 -11.97
C ILE A 42 18.49 -16.01 -12.28
N GLY A 43 19.71 -16.46 -11.95
CA GLY A 43 20.91 -15.72 -12.34
C GLY A 43 21.23 -15.88 -13.83
N ASP A 44 22.02 -14.96 -14.34
CA ASP A 44 22.42 -14.85 -15.74
C ASP A 44 23.28 -16.05 -16.20
N ASN A 45 22.63 -17.17 -16.49
CA ASN A 45 23.27 -18.40 -16.94
C ASN A 45 22.37 -19.15 -17.92
N HIS A 46 22.85 -19.35 -19.14
CA HIS A 46 22.09 -19.96 -20.23
C HIS A 46 21.53 -21.36 -19.88
N GLY A 47 22.36 -22.27 -19.35
CA GLY A 47 21.93 -23.64 -19.06
C GLY A 47 20.84 -23.70 -18.00
N ARG A 48 21.05 -23.02 -16.87
CA ARG A 48 20.05 -22.93 -15.78
C ARG A 48 18.74 -22.31 -16.26
N LEU A 49 18.81 -21.26 -17.07
CA LEU A 49 17.64 -20.62 -17.61
C LEU A 49 16.89 -21.53 -18.58
N ALA A 50 17.59 -22.23 -19.47
CA ALA A 50 17.00 -23.18 -20.42
C ALA A 50 16.31 -24.35 -19.71
N ASP A 51 16.97 -24.96 -18.73
CA ASP A 51 16.39 -26.03 -17.92
C ASP A 51 15.10 -25.56 -17.23
N PHE A 52 15.15 -24.37 -16.63
CA PHE A 52 14.00 -23.79 -15.96
C PHE A 52 12.83 -23.51 -16.91
N VAL A 53 13.11 -22.91 -18.09
CA VAL A 53 12.07 -22.62 -19.11
C VAL A 53 11.37 -23.90 -19.55
N ASN A 54 12.13 -24.96 -19.84
CA ASN A 54 11.58 -26.25 -20.28
C ASN A 54 10.73 -26.90 -19.18
N GLU A 55 11.14 -26.80 -17.93
CA GLU A 55 10.37 -27.28 -16.79
C GLU A 55 9.10 -26.45 -16.59
N ALA A 56 9.20 -25.12 -16.64
CA ALA A 56 8.07 -24.22 -16.44
C ALA A 56 6.99 -24.36 -17.53
N LYS A 57 7.36 -24.61 -18.77
CA LYS A 57 6.42 -24.93 -19.87
C LYS A 57 5.52 -26.14 -19.56
N SER A 58 5.97 -27.10 -18.77
CA SER A 58 5.14 -28.23 -18.37
C SER A 58 4.09 -27.93 -17.31
N ARG A 59 4.17 -26.76 -16.66
CA ARG A 59 3.34 -26.38 -15.50
C ARG A 59 2.34 -25.27 -15.75
N CYS A 60 2.63 -24.36 -16.69
CA CYS A 60 1.79 -23.20 -16.92
C CYS A 60 1.68 -22.80 -18.38
N ASP A 61 0.66 -22.02 -18.69
CA ASP A 61 0.33 -21.60 -20.05
C ASP A 61 1.17 -20.40 -20.50
N LEU A 62 1.60 -19.56 -19.53
CA LEU A 62 2.27 -18.27 -19.77
C LEU A 62 3.50 -18.11 -18.89
N LEU A 63 4.64 -17.82 -19.51
CA LEU A 63 5.89 -17.45 -18.86
C LEU A 63 6.12 -15.95 -19.01
N VAL A 64 6.21 -15.20 -17.91
CA VAL A 64 6.43 -13.74 -17.92
C VAL A 64 7.82 -13.44 -17.39
N PHE A 65 8.70 -13.01 -18.30
CA PHE A 65 10.10 -12.70 -17.97
C PHE A 65 10.30 -11.21 -17.76
N THR A 66 11.17 -10.86 -16.82
CA THR A 66 11.72 -9.52 -16.65
C THR A 66 13.22 -9.60 -16.40
N GLY A 67 14.02 -8.87 -17.19
CA GLY A 67 15.47 -8.83 -17.12
C GLY A 67 16.21 -9.61 -18.20
N GLY A 68 17.53 -9.41 -18.29
CA GLY A 68 18.42 -10.10 -19.22
C GLY A 68 18.21 -9.77 -20.71
N LEU A 69 17.71 -8.55 -21.03
CA LEU A 69 17.52 -8.06 -22.41
C LEU A 69 18.51 -6.95 -22.80
N GLY A 70 19.46 -6.65 -21.97
CA GLY A 70 20.48 -5.62 -22.22
C GLY A 70 21.51 -6.02 -23.28
N PRO A 71 22.53 -5.17 -23.49
CA PRO A 71 23.56 -5.41 -24.51
C PRO A 71 24.77 -6.21 -24.00
N THR A 72 24.82 -6.57 -22.72
CA THR A 72 25.99 -7.19 -22.13
C THR A 72 26.05 -8.70 -22.44
N ALA A 73 27.18 -9.34 -22.20
CA ALA A 73 27.37 -10.74 -22.53
C ALA A 73 26.54 -11.70 -21.65
N ASP A 74 26.16 -11.25 -20.48
CA ASP A 74 25.32 -11.94 -19.51
C ASP A 74 23.81 -11.74 -19.73
N ASP A 75 23.40 -10.81 -20.59
CA ASP A 75 22.00 -10.65 -21.03
C ASP A 75 21.64 -11.76 -22.04
N LEU A 76 21.22 -12.92 -21.55
CA LEU A 76 21.01 -14.14 -22.35
C LEU A 76 19.56 -14.58 -22.46
N THR A 77 18.61 -13.80 -21.89
CA THR A 77 17.21 -14.23 -21.77
C THR A 77 16.56 -14.46 -23.13
N LYS A 78 16.73 -13.52 -24.07
CA LYS A 78 16.07 -13.57 -25.37
C LYS A 78 16.49 -14.78 -26.20
N GLU A 79 17.79 -15.02 -26.30
CA GLU A 79 18.36 -16.12 -27.05
C GLU A 79 17.98 -17.48 -26.43
N THR A 80 18.02 -17.57 -25.11
CA THR A 80 17.70 -18.80 -24.40
C THR A 80 16.23 -19.16 -24.57
N VAL A 81 15.33 -18.21 -24.38
CA VAL A 81 13.89 -18.46 -24.50
C VAL A 81 13.50 -18.73 -25.95
N ALA A 82 14.06 -18.00 -26.93
CA ALA A 82 13.86 -18.29 -28.36
C ALA A 82 14.18 -19.76 -28.68
N ALA A 83 15.35 -20.24 -28.27
CA ALA A 83 15.76 -21.63 -28.47
C ALA A 83 14.78 -22.63 -27.82
N CYS A 84 14.33 -22.38 -26.58
CA CYS A 84 13.38 -23.24 -25.86
C CYS A 84 11.98 -23.26 -26.50
N PHE A 85 11.62 -22.21 -27.28
CA PHE A 85 10.37 -22.12 -28.02
C PHE A 85 10.54 -22.45 -29.51
N GLY A 86 11.67 -23.00 -29.92
CA GLY A 86 11.93 -23.41 -31.30
C GLY A 86 11.90 -22.24 -32.29
N ASP A 87 12.25 -21.05 -31.84
CA ASP A 87 12.36 -19.83 -32.63
C ASP A 87 13.83 -19.40 -32.77
N GLU A 88 14.09 -18.58 -33.76
CA GLU A 88 15.39 -17.97 -34.03
C GLU A 88 15.26 -16.44 -33.91
N LEU A 89 16.37 -15.78 -33.73
CA LEU A 89 16.43 -14.32 -33.68
C LEU A 89 17.05 -13.79 -34.97
N ALA A 90 16.41 -12.78 -35.57
CA ALA A 90 16.92 -12.06 -36.73
C ALA A 90 17.20 -10.61 -36.37
N PHE A 91 18.17 -10.00 -37.08
CA PHE A 91 18.49 -8.58 -36.89
C PHE A 91 17.40 -7.71 -37.56
N ASP A 92 16.88 -6.75 -36.81
CA ASP A 92 15.83 -5.80 -37.26
C ASP A 92 16.48 -4.40 -37.44
N GLU A 93 16.63 -3.96 -38.71
CA GLU A 93 17.22 -2.67 -39.02
C GLU A 93 16.39 -1.50 -38.46
N ALA A 94 15.06 -1.60 -38.46
CA ALA A 94 14.20 -0.54 -37.93
C ALA A 94 14.36 -0.40 -36.40
N GLU A 95 14.58 -1.51 -35.69
CA GLU A 95 14.86 -1.48 -34.26
C GLU A 95 16.26 -0.95 -33.98
N TRP A 96 17.23 -1.28 -34.83
CA TRP A 96 18.57 -0.71 -34.75
C TRP A 96 18.57 0.81 -34.95
N ASP A 97 17.80 1.32 -35.90
CA ASP A 97 17.63 2.75 -36.11
C ASP A 97 17.01 3.48 -34.92
N LYS A 98 16.06 2.85 -34.25
CA LYS A 98 15.52 3.39 -32.99
C LYS A 98 16.56 3.45 -31.88
N ILE A 99 17.33 2.37 -31.71
CA ILE A 99 18.39 2.30 -30.71
C ILE A 99 19.43 3.39 -30.96
N THR A 100 19.90 3.54 -32.18
CA THR A 100 20.88 4.56 -32.53
C THR A 100 20.32 5.97 -32.35
N SER A 101 19.08 6.20 -32.71
CA SER A 101 18.39 7.47 -32.50
C SER A 101 18.22 7.81 -31.02
N TYR A 102 17.93 6.81 -30.17
CA TYR A 102 17.84 6.99 -28.73
C TYR A 102 19.18 7.42 -28.13
N PHE A 103 20.29 6.76 -28.52
CA PHE A 103 21.63 7.11 -28.06
C PHE A 103 22.03 8.52 -28.53
N ALA A 104 21.77 8.86 -29.79
CA ALA A 104 22.07 10.20 -30.34
C ALA A 104 21.31 11.30 -29.54
N ARG A 105 20.04 11.10 -29.21
CA ARG A 105 19.26 12.07 -28.41
C ARG A 105 19.79 12.25 -26.99
N THR A 106 20.42 11.21 -26.43
CA THR A 106 21.03 11.29 -25.09
C THR A 106 22.51 11.74 -25.10
N GLY A 107 23.05 12.10 -26.26
CA GLY A 107 24.45 12.53 -26.43
C GLY A 107 25.44 11.39 -26.26
N ARG A 108 25.03 10.14 -26.50
CA ARG A 108 25.85 8.94 -26.39
C ARG A 108 26.01 8.28 -27.76
N GLU A 109 27.05 7.49 -27.92
CA GLU A 109 27.27 6.64 -29.11
C GLU A 109 26.89 5.17 -28.76
N THR A 110 26.39 4.45 -29.76
CA THR A 110 26.20 3.02 -29.67
C THR A 110 27.53 2.28 -29.74
N THR A 111 27.59 1.16 -29.04
CA THR A 111 28.74 0.23 -29.10
C THR A 111 28.34 -1.03 -29.89
N PRO A 112 29.30 -1.83 -30.41
CA PRO A 112 28.98 -3.02 -31.18
C PRO A 112 28.06 -4.02 -30.49
N ASN A 113 28.14 -4.12 -29.16
CA ASN A 113 27.31 -5.01 -28.37
C ASN A 113 25.85 -4.55 -28.30
N ASN A 114 25.51 -3.28 -28.54
CA ASN A 114 24.12 -2.83 -28.65
C ASN A 114 23.37 -3.47 -29.82
N ARG A 115 24.07 -3.99 -30.85
CA ARG A 115 23.46 -4.72 -31.96
C ARG A 115 22.65 -5.94 -31.50
N LYS A 116 23.05 -6.58 -30.41
CA LYS A 116 22.34 -7.68 -29.78
C LYS A 116 20.90 -7.30 -29.38
N GLN A 117 20.69 -6.06 -28.96
CA GLN A 117 19.35 -5.60 -28.59
C GLN A 117 18.39 -5.52 -29.79
N ALA A 118 18.90 -5.28 -31.01
CA ALA A 118 18.11 -5.25 -32.24
C ALA A 118 17.75 -6.63 -32.79
N MET A 119 18.12 -7.71 -32.11
CA MET A 119 17.70 -9.07 -32.49
C MET A 119 16.25 -9.30 -32.02
N VAL A 120 15.38 -9.72 -32.93
CA VAL A 120 13.95 -9.94 -32.68
C VAL A 120 13.51 -11.35 -33.12
N PRO A 121 12.41 -11.91 -32.56
CA PRO A 121 11.89 -13.22 -32.97
C PRO A 121 11.57 -13.31 -34.46
N THR A 122 11.82 -14.45 -35.08
CA THR A 122 11.48 -14.73 -36.49
C THR A 122 10.08 -15.29 -36.66
N LYS A 123 9.59 -16.09 -35.71
CA LYS A 123 8.24 -16.67 -35.71
C LYS A 123 7.31 -15.95 -34.71
N GLY A 124 7.86 -15.53 -33.58
CA GLY A 124 7.17 -14.75 -32.57
C GLY A 124 7.00 -13.29 -32.94
N HIS A 125 6.74 -12.45 -31.95
CA HIS A 125 6.53 -11.02 -32.14
C HIS A 125 7.48 -10.22 -31.29
N LYS A 126 8.01 -9.10 -31.83
CA LYS A 126 8.67 -8.11 -30.97
C LYS A 126 7.64 -7.31 -30.21
N ILE A 127 7.96 -6.97 -28.97
CA ILE A 127 7.20 -6.02 -28.15
C ILE A 127 7.95 -4.70 -28.14
N ILE A 128 7.25 -3.63 -28.54
CA ILE A 128 7.85 -2.31 -28.69
C ILE A 128 8.19 -1.73 -27.31
N ASN A 129 9.42 -1.22 -27.17
CA ASN A 129 9.84 -0.43 -26.03
C ASN A 129 10.00 1.05 -26.47
N ASN A 130 9.08 1.90 -26.01
CA ASN A 130 9.13 3.34 -26.30
C ASN A 130 9.93 4.13 -25.25
N HIS A 131 10.34 3.48 -24.16
CA HIS A 131 10.93 4.11 -22.97
C HIS A 131 12.39 3.69 -22.70
N GLY A 132 12.94 2.82 -23.56
CA GLY A 132 14.30 2.32 -23.48
C GLY A 132 14.84 1.81 -24.81
N THR A 133 15.91 1.02 -24.75
CA THR A 133 16.63 0.53 -25.95
C THR A 133 16.35 -0.92 -26.29
N ALA A 134 15.94 -1.75 -25.33
CA ALA A 134 15.76 -3.16 -25.55
C ALA A 134 14.30 -3.49 -25.87
N PRO A 135 13.95 -3.93 -27.10
CA PRO A 135 12.62 -4.44 -27.39
C PRO A 135 12.37 -5.72 -26.59
N GLY A 136 11.14 -5.94 -26.17
CA GLY A 136 10.69 -7.22 -25.63
C GLY A 136 10.43 -8.21 -26.75
N ALA A 137 10.02 -9.40 -26.33
CA ALA A 137 9.71 -10.49 -27.24
C ALA A 137 8.49 -11.29 -26.76
N TRP A 138 7.73 -11.80 -27.68
CA TRP A 138 6.64 -12.75 -27.45
C TRP A 138 6.92 -14.02 -28.27
N PHE A 139 6.95 -15.15 -27.59
CA PHE A 139 7.12 -16.47 -28.22
C PHE A 139 5.91 -17.35 -27.96
N GLU A 140 5.59 -18.23 -28.92
CA GLU A 140 4.50 -19.20 -28.80
C GLU A 140 4.94 -20.55 -29.36
N GLN A 141 4.63 -21.60 -28.62
CA GLN A 141 4.83 -22.98 -29.08
C GLN A 141 3.88 -23.91 -28.31
N ASP A 142 3.20 -24.78 -29.03
CA ASP A 142 2.39 -25.89 -28.46
C ASP A 142 1.38 -25.46 -27.40
N GLY A 143 0.78 -24.26 -27.56
CA GLY A 143 -0.18 -23.70 -26.61
C GLY A 143 0.43 -22.95 -25.42
N HIS A 144 1.75 -22.91 -25.31
CA HIS A 144 2.47 -22.13 -24.31
C HIS A 144 2.95 -20.81 -24.90
N CYS A 145 2.98 -19.77 -24.05
CA CYS A 145 3.46 -18.44 -24.41
C CYS A 145 4.59 -18.02 -23.49
N ALA A 146 5.55 -17.26 -24.00
CA ALA A 146 6.53 -16.54 -23.20
C ALA A 146 6.57 -15.08 -23.62
N VAL A 147 6.51 -14.18 -22.65
CA VAL A 147 6.65 -12.73 -22.83
C VAL A 147 7.88 -12.22 -22.09
N LEU A 148 8.73 -11.50 -22.80
CA LEU A 148 10.00 -10.99 -22.26
C LEU A 148 9.97 -9.47 -22.22
N MET A 149 10.29 -8.90 -21.06
CA MET A 149 10.35 -7.46 -20.80
C MET A 149 11.66 -7.08 -20.12
N PRO A 150 12.12 -5.82 -20.23
CA PRO A 150 13.36 -5.38 -19.58
C PRO A 150 13.32 -5.46 -18.05
N GLY A 151 14.50 -5.50 -17.42
CA GLY A 151 14.64 -5.44 -15.96
C GLY A 151 14.35 -4.06 -15.36
N VAL A 152 14.53 -3.00 -16.12
CA VAL A 152 14.34 -1.62 -15.66
C VAL A 152 12.85 -1.34 -15.38
N PRO A 153 12.45 -1.02 -14.12
CA PRO A 153 11.04 -1.02 -13.73
C PRO A 153 10.13 -0.09 -14.54
N HIS A 154 10.60 1.12 -14.90
CA HIS A 154 9.76 2.06 -15.65
C HIS A 154 9.53 1.59 -17.10
N GLU A 155 10.53 0.98 -17.74
CA GLU A 155 10.43 0.41 -19.09
C GLU A 155 9.47 -0.79 -19.09
N MET A 156 9.66 -1.71 -18.14
CA MET A 156 8.84 -2.91 -18.00
C MET A 156 7.35 -2.57 -17.79
N LYS A 157 7.06 -1.62 -16.88
CA LYS A 157 5.68 -1.18 -16.60
C LYS A 157 5.02 -0.52 -17.81
N ALA A 158 5.76 0.32 -18.53
CA ALA A 158 5.26 0.96 -19.75
C ALA A 158 4.95 -0.09 -20.84
N MET A 159 5.87 -1.02 -21.09
CA MET A 159 5.67 -2.11 -22.06
C MET A 159 4.50 -3.02 -21.66
N TRP A 160 4.35 -3.32 -20.39
CA TRP A 160 3.20 -4.05 -19.88
C TRP A 160 1.89 -3.35 -20.24
N THR A 161 1.78 -2.08 -19.86
CA THR A 161 0.54 -1.30 -20.04
C THR A 161 0.21 -1.05 -21.53
N GLU A 162 1.25 -0.71 -22.32
CA GLU A 162 1.06 -0.31 -23.71
C GLU A 162 0.87 -1.49 -24.67
N SER A 163 1.45 -2.66 -24.38
CA SER A 163 1.53 -3.77 -25.33
C SER A 163 1.10 -5.12 -24.74
N VAL A 164 1.67 -5.55 -23.62
CA VAL A 164 1.47 -6.91 -23.11
C VAL A 164 0.07 -7.12 -22.55
N ARG A 165 -0.38 -6.20 -21.72
CA ARG A 165 -1.71 -6.25 -21.11
C ARG A 165 -2.85 -6.30 -22.15
N PRO A 166 -2.88 -5.46 -23.18
CA PRO A 166 -3.88 -5.56 -24.26
C PRO A 166 -3.86 -6.91 -24.99
N LEU A 167 -2.67 -7.45 -25.33
CA LEU A 167 -2.54 -8.75 -25.97
C LEU A 167 -3.09 -9.89 -25.10
N LEU A 168 -2.85 -9.85 -23.80
CA LEU A 168 -3.40 -10.84 -22.88
C LEU A 168 -4.91 -10.70 -22.70
N MET A 169 -5.43 -9.48 -22.69
CA MET A 169 -6.89 -9.23 -22.63
C MET A 169 -7.62 -9.80 -23.84
N GLU A 170 -7.10 -9.62 -25.05
CA GLU A 170 -7.69 -10.18 -26.28
C GLU A 170 -7.77 -11.72 -26.25
N ARG A 171 -6.85 -12.38 -25.56
CA ARG A 171 -6.82 -13.85 -25.43
C ARG A 171 -7.79 -14.40 -24.38
N GLN A 172 -8.24 -13.53 -23.48
CA GLN A 172 -9.18 -13.91 -22.44
C GLN A 172 -10.61 -13.55 -22.85
N ASN A 173 -11.48 -14.56 -22.95
CA ASN A 173 -12.91 -14.37 -23.18
C ASN A 173 -13.68 -13.87 -21.94
N CYS A 174 -13.00 -13.22 -20.98
CA CYS A 174 -13.59 -12.70 -19.74
C CYS A 174 -12.84 -11.47 -19.27
N THR A 175 -13.56 -10.58 -18.58
CA THR A 175 -13.01 -9.46 -17.83
C THR A 175 -12.99 -9.78 -16.34
N LEU A 176 -12.07 -9.17 -15.60
CA LEU A 176 -12.10 -9.15 -14.16
C LEU A 176 -12.43 -7.75 -13.68
N HIS A 177 -13.33 -7.71 -12.72
CA HIS A 177 -13.62 -6.50 -11.96
C HIS A 177 -13.30 -6.74 -10.51
N SER A 178 -12.67 -5.76 -9.83
CA SER A 178 -12.34 -5.87 -8.41
C SER A 178 -12.84 -4.65 -7.65
N VAL A 179 -13.30 -4.88 -6.43
CA VAL A 179 -13.62 -3.86 -5.43
C VAL A 179 -12.81 -4.18 -4.17
N THR A 180 -12.20 -3.18 -3.57
CA THR A 180 -11.38 -3.34 -2.37
C THR A 180 -12.02 -2.63 -1.20
N LEU A 181 -12.53 -3.39 -0.23
CA LEU A 181 -13.06 -2.84 1.02
C LEU A 181 -11.91 -2.55 1.98
N ARG A 182 -11.98 -1.40 2.63
CA ARG A 182 -11.06 -1.00 3.70
C ARG A 182 -11.70 -1.23 5.05
N VAL A 183 -11.06 -2.04 5.91
CA VAL A 183 -11.68 -2.55 7.14
C VAL A 183 -10.78 -2.27 8.34
N LEU A 184 -11.30 -1.56 9.33
CA LEU A 184 -10.62 -1.35 10.62
C LEU A 184 -10.71 -2.61 11.47
N GLY A 185 -9.59 -3.06 11.99
CA GLY A 185 -9.51 -4.23 12.88
C GLY A 185 -8.33 -5.14 12.63
N GLY A 186 -8.24 -6.19 13.40
CA GLY A 186 -7.22 -7.23 13.27
C GLY A 186 -7.65 -8.31 12.27
N GLU A 187 -6.68 -8.88 11.55
CA GLU A 187 -6.90 -9.90 10.53
C GLU A 187 -7.71 -11.10 11.07
N SER A 188 -7.30 -11.64 12.21
CA SER A 188 -7.94 -12.82 12.82
C SER A 188 -9.42 -12.61 13.17
N ASP A 189 -9.76 -11.41 13.69
CA ASP A 189 -11.14 -11.08 14.04
C ASP A 189 -12.02 -10.89 12.80
N ILE A 190 -11.45 -10.28 11.77
CA ILE A 190 -12.12 -10.05 10.49
C ILE A 190 -12.33 -11.39 9.78
N GLU A 191 -11.26 -12.17 9.62
CA GLU A 191 -11.30 -13.49 8.97
C GLU A 191 -12.32 -14.41 9.63
N TYR A 192 -12.33 -14.47 10.97
CA TYR A 192 -13.29 -15.28 11.71
C TYR A 192 -14.74 -14.92 11.39
N LYS A 193 -15.04 -13.63 11.25
CA LYS A 193 -16.41 -13.15 10.95
C LYS A 193 -16.84 -13.44 9.52
N VAL A 194 -15.92 -13.38 8.55
CA VAL A 194 -16.26 -13.46 7.13
C VAL A 194 -15.77 -14.73 6.44
N ARG A 195 -15.32 -15.72 7.20
CA ARG A 195 -14.70 -16.96 6.71
C ARG A 195 -15.47 -17.60 5.56
N ASP A 196 -16.79 -17.76 5.71
CA ASP A 196 -17.63 -18.41 4.70
C ASP A 196 -17.68 -17.64 3.37
N LEU A 197 -17.39 -16.32 3.42
CA LEU A 197 -17.33 -15.49 2.23
C LEU A 197 -15.98 -15.60 1.49
N LEU A 198 -14.93 -16.09 2.14
CA LEU A 198 -13.60 -16.25 1.52
C LEU A 198 -13.52 -17.49 0.63
N GLU A 199 -14.40 -18.46 0.82
CA GLU A 199 -14.39 -19.72 0.04
C GLU A 199 -15.22 -19.65 -1.26
N ASN A 200 -15.85 -18.51 -1.55
CA ASN A 200 -16.69 -18.36 -2.72
C ASN A 200 -15.86 -18.41 -4.03
N PRO A 201 -16.24 -19.24 -5.02
CA PRO A 201 -15.44 -19.40 -6.24
C PRO A 201 -15.51 -18.21 -7.20
N ASN A 202 -16.63 -17.44 -7.20
CA ASN A 202 -16.78 -16.24 -8.03
C ASN A 202 -18.00 -15.41 -7.56
N PRO A 203 -17.86 -14.16 -7.12
CA PRO A 203 -16.59 -13.44 -6.90
C PRO A 203 -15.72 -14.09 -5.82
N THR A 204 -14.41 -14.12 -6.01
CA THR A 204 -13.47 -14.48 -4.95
C THR A 204 -13.27 -13.32 -3.99
N ALA A 205 -12.89 -13.61 -2.75
CA ALA A 205 -12.49 -12.59 -1.78
C ALA A 205 -11.19 -13.01 -1.06
N ALA A 206 -10.31 -12.03 -0.83
CA ALA A 206 -9.05 -12.26 -0.11
C ALA A 206 -8.79 -11.12 0.88
N ILE A 207 -8.23 -11.46 2.05
CA ILE A 207 -7.87 -10.50 3.09
C ILE A 207 -6.36 -10.23 3.02
N TYR A 208 -6.00 -8.95 3.08
CA TYR A 208 -4.61 -8.49 3.13
C TYR A 208 -4.42 -7.61 4.36
N CYS A 209 -3.49 -8.01 5.23
CA CYS A 209 -3.20 -7.30 6.47
C CYS A 209 -2.33 -6.06 6.22
N LYS A 210 -2.73 -4.94 6.82
CA LYS A 210 -2.00 -3.68 6.88
C LYS A 210 -1.79 -3.27 8.34
N THR A 211 -1.03 -2.21 8.57
CA THR A 211 -0.81 -1.70 9.92
C THR A 211 -2.08 -1.09 10.51
N GLY A 212 -2.81 -1.87 11.33
CA GLY A 212 -4.01 -1.43 12.03
C GLY A 212 -5.32 -1.50 11.23
N GLU A 213 -5.29 -2.10 10.06
CA GLU A 213 -6.45 -2.31 9.19
C GLU A 213 -6.25 -3.53 8.30
N CYS A 214 -7.29 -3.94 7.61
CA CYS A 214 -7.23 -4.94 6.54
C CYS A 214 -7.84 -4.39 5.26
N GLU A 215 -7.38 -4.94 4.13
CA GLU A 215 -8.05 -4.82 2.84
C GLU A 215 -8.77 -6.14 2.54
N ILE A 216 -10.01 -6.08 2.11
CA ILE A 216 -10.73 -7.24 1.55
C ILE A 216 -10.94 -6.97 0.06
N ARG A 217 -10.18 -7.68 -0.77
CA ARG A 217 -10.31 -7.57 -2.21
C ARG A 217 -11.31 -8.60 -2.71
N ILE A 218 -12.35 -8.14 -3.34
CA ILE A 218 -13.41 -8.91 -3.98
C ILE A 218 -13.19 -8.85 -5.49
N THR A 219 -13.05 -9.99 -6.16
CA THR A 219 -12.78 -10.04 -7.59
C THR A 219 -13.78 -10.96 -8.31
N ALA A 220 -14.52 -10.41 -9.24
CA ALA A 220 -15.46 -11.14 -10.10
C ALA A 220 -14.86 -11.39 -11.48
N ARG A 221 -15.04 -12.63 -11.97
CA ARG A 221 -14.83 -12.98 -13.36
C ARG A 221 -16.18 -12.89 -14.10
N ALA A 222 -16.28 -12.05 -15.13
CA ALA A 222 -17.51 -11.77 -15.85
C ALA A 222 -17.28 -11.67 -17.37
N ARG A 223 -18.37 -11.58 -18.14
CA ARG A 223 -18.30 -11.39 -19.60
C ARG A 223 -18.09 -9.92 -19.99
N SER A 224 -18.48 -9.01 -19.11
CA SER A 224 -18.31 -7.57 -19.27
C SER A 224 -17.87 -6.94 -17.94
N ASP A 225 -17.26 -5.75 -18.00
CA ASP A 225 -16.89 -5.00 -16.80
C ASP A 225 -18.11 -4.61 -15.97
N GLU A 226 -19.22 -4.24 -16.64
CA GLU A 226 -20.49 -3.91 -15.98
C GLU A 226 -21.08 -5.09 -15.20
N ASP A 227 -21.04 -6.31 -15.76
CA ASP A 227 -21.50 -7.50 -15.02
C ASP A 227 -20.55 -7.80 -13.85
N GLY A 228 -19.25 -7.63 -14.04
CA GLY A 228 -18.24 -7.78 -13.00
C GLY A 228 -18.47 -6.82 -11.83
N GLU A 229 -18.70 -5.54 -12.13
CA GLU A 229 -19.03 -4.53 -11.12
C GLU A 229 -20.29 -4.91 -10.34
N LYS A 230 -21.37 -5.28 -11.01
CA LYS A 230 -22.61 -5.70 -10.35
C LYS A 230 -22.39 -6.90 -9.42
N MET A 231 -21.60 -7.89 -9.88
CA MET A 231 -21.27 -9.07 -9.07
C MET A 231 -20.44 -8.69 -7.83
N CYS A 232 -19.40 -7.85 -7.99
CA CYS A 232 -18.58 -7.39 -6.87
C CYS A 232 -19.39 -6.59 -5.86
N ARG A 233 -20.19 -5.62 -6.29
CA ARG A 233 -21.03 -4.81 -5.39
C ARG A 233 -22.07 -5.63 -4.65
N ALA A 234 -22.74 -6.57 -5.32
CA ALA A 234 -23.68 -7.48 -4.69
C ALA A 234 -22.98 -8.37 -3.63
N TYR A 235 -21.73 -8.75 -3.90
CA TYR A 235 -20.95 -9.55 -2.96
C TYR A 235 -20.37 -8.71 -1.82
N ALA A 236 -19.89 -7.52 -2.09
CA ALA A 236 -19.40 -6.55 -1.09
C ALA A 236 -20.46 -6.24 -0.03
N LYS A 237 -21.74 -6.15 -0.45
CA LYS A 237 -22.86 -5.94 0.48
C LYS A 237 -22.90 -6.96 1.62
N LYS A 238 -22.55 -8.22 1.37
CA LYS A 238 -22.50 -9.25 2.42
C LYS A 238 -21.43 -8.94 3.48
N PHE A 239 -20.29 -8.39 3.08
CA PHE A 239 -19.24 -7.96 4.00
C PHE A 239 -19.68 -6.73 4.81
N TYR A 240 -20.37 -5.77 4.19
CA TYR A 240 -20.97 -4.65 4.93
C TYR A 240 -22.00 -5.12 5.97
N ASP A 241 -22.85 -6.10 5.60
CA ASP A 241 -23.86 -6.65 6.51
C ASP A 241 -23.23 -7.37 7.72
N MET A 242 -22.05 -8.00 7.55
CA MET A 242 -21.35 -8.75 8.61
C MET A 242 -20.40 -7.87 9.44
N LEU A 243 -19.71 -6.92 8.83
CA LEU A 243 -18.65 -6.13 9.46
C LEU A 243 -19.13 -4.75 9.91
N GLY A 244 -20.24 -4.27 9.35
CA GLY A 244 -20.85 -2.98 9.71
C GLY A 244 -19.87 -1.82 9.62
N ASP A 245 -19.83 -1.01 10.67
CA ASP A 245 -18.98 0.17 10.76
C ASP A 245 -17.46 -0.12 10.70
N ALA A 246 -17.05 -1.37 10.80
CA ALA A 246 -15.63 -1.70 10.61
C ALA A 246 -15.18 -1.48 9.16
N VAL A 247 -16.05 -1.67 8.18
CA VAL A 247 -15.81 -1.24 6.79
C VAL A 247 -15.95 0.27 6.75
N TYR A 248 -14.86 0.97 6.49
CA TYR A 248 -14.87 2.43 6.54
C TYR A 248 -14.94 3.10 5.16
N ASP A 249 -14.46 2.40 4.10
CA ASP A 249 -14.49 2.89 2.72
C ASP A 249 -14.21 1.75 1.70
N GLU A 250 -14.31 2.08 0.41
CA GLU A 250 -13.94 1.19 -0.68
C GLU A 250 -13.05 1.92 -1.71
N ASP A 251 -12.13 1.17 -2.33
CA ASP A 251 -11.26 1.59 -3.42
C ASP A 251 -10.39 2.84 -3.14
N VAL A 252 -10.14 3.14 -1.86
CA VAL A 252 -9.28 4.23 -1.41
C VAL A 252 -7.88 3.74 -1.02
N ALA A 253 -6.88 4.62 -1.10
CA ALA A 253 -5.50 4.26 -0.77
C ALA A 253 -5.28 4.00 0.72
N GLY A 254 -6.01 4.70 1.60
CA GLY A 254 -5.91 4.56 3.05
C GLY A 254 -6.89 5.43 3.83
N LEU A 255 -6.84 5.28 5.15
CA LEU A 255 -7.75 5.97 6.07
C LEU A 255 -7.63 7.49 5.99
N GLU A 256 -6.43 8.03 5.72
CA GLU A 256 -6.20 9.46 5.51
C GLU A 256 -7.02 10.03 4.35
N GLU A 257 -7.19 9.27 3.28
CA GLU A 257 -7.98 9.68 2.12
C GLU A 257 -9.46 9.79 2.50
N THR A 258 -10.01 8.78 3.16
CA THR A 258 -11.38 8.79 3.68
C THR A 258 -11.60 9.94 4.67
N VAL A 259 -10.64 10.20 5.56
CA VAL A 259 -10.73 11.32 6.52
C VAL A 259 -10.81 12.66 5.77
N VAL A 260 -9.89 12.90 4.82
CA VAL A 260 -9.87 14.16 4.06
C VAL A 260 -11.14 14.33 3.25
N HIS A 261 -11.62 13.30 2.55
CA HIS A 261 -12.86 13.34 1.77
C HIS A 261 -14.08 13.61 2.67
N THR A 262 -14.21 12.88 3.79
CA THR A 262 -15.33 13.10 4.74
C THR A 262 -15.32 14.51 5.32
N LEU A 263 -14.15 15.07 5.64
CA LEU A 263 -14.05 16.43 6.15
C LEU A 263 -14.46 17.45 5.08
N LYS A 264 -14.02 17.30 3.84
CA LYS A 264 -14.41 18.17 2.72
C LYS A 264 -15.92 18.15 2.47
N GLU A 265 -16.51 16.97 2.39
CA GLU A 265 -17.94 16.78 2.17
C GLU A 265 -18.79 17.46 3.24
N LYS A 266 -18.29 17.49 4.48
CA LYS A 266 -18.99 18.09 5.62
C LYS A 266 -18.60 19.53 5.92
N GLY A 267 -17.66 20.10 5.18
CA GLY A 267 -17.14 21.44 5.42
C GLY A 267 -16.45 21.58 6.77
N LEU A 268 -15.79 20.50 7.25
CA LEU A 268 -15.09 20.45 8.53
C LEU A 268 -13.59 20.57 8.34
N THR A 269 -12.91 21.10 9.35
CA THR A 269 -11.45 21.26 9.40
C THR A 269 -10.84 20.40 10.50
N ILE A 270 -9.56 20.01 10.35
CA ILE A 270 -8.82 19.21 11.32
C ILE A 270 -7.48 19.84 11.68
N ALA A 271 -7.07 19.69 12.94
CA ALA A 271 -5.70 19.97 13.42
C ALA A 271 -5.09 18.76 14.14
N THR A 272 -3.78 18.71 14.22
CA THR A 272 -3.04 17.64 14.93
C THR A 272 -2.14 18.19 16.03
N ALA A 273 -2.03 17.46 17.16
CA ALA A 273 -1.06 17.72 18.21
C ALA A 273 -0.25 16.43 18.48
N GLU A 274 0.95 16.36 17.95
CA GLU A 274 1.74 15.14 17.86
C GLU A 274 2.97 15.16 18.79
N SER A 275 3.11 14.12 19.62
CA SER A 275 4.31 13.87 20.40
C SER A 275 5.11 12.72 19.78
N CYS A 276 4.91 11.48 20.20
CA CYS A 276 5.71 10.34 19.72
C CYS A 276 5.57 10.06 18.21
N THR A 277 4.50 10.49 17.56
CA THR A 277 4.30 10.38 16.11
C THR A 277 5.12 11.40 15.32
N GLY A 278 5.42 12.57 15.92
CA GLY A 278 6.40 13.55 15.39
C GLY A 278 6.07 14.07 13.99
N GLY A 279 4.80 14.35 13.70
CA GLY A 279 4.32 14.86 12.41
C GLY A 279 3.83 13.76 11.45
N LEU A 280 3.77 12.50 11.86
CA LEU A 280 3.35 11.40 10.98
C LEU A 280 1.86 11.48 10.60
N ILE A 281 0.99 11.96 11.49
CA ILE A 281 -0.44 12.16 11.18
C ILE A 281 -0.58 13.29 10.18
N ALA A 282 0.10 14.41 10.41
CA ALA A 282 0.13 15.55 9.50
C ALA A 282 0.68 15.14 8.12
N GLN A 283 1.75 14.35 8.08
CA GLN A 283 2.33 13.83 6.85
C GLN A 283 1.34 12.95 6.08
N ARG A 284 0.59 12.07 6.75
CA ARG A 284 -0.43 11.23 6.13
C ARG A 284 -1.57 12.09 5.56
N LEU A 285 -2.11 13.03 6.31
CA LEU A 285 -3.15 13.93 5.82
C LEU A 285 -2.68 14.73 4.60
N THR A 286 -1.46 15.27 4.65
CA THR A 286 -0.91 16.09 3.55
C THR A 286 -0.46 15.26 2.33
N SER A 287 -0.40 13.94 2.42
CA SER A 287 -0.19 13.08 1.25
C SER A 287 -1.41 12.99 0.33
N VAL A 288 -2.60 13.38 0.84
CA VAL A 288 -3.84 13.38 0.07
C VAL A 288 -3.98 14.71 -0.68
N SER A 289 -4.24 14.63 -1.99
CA SER A 289 -4.45 15.82 -2.82
C SER A 289 -5.66 16.62 -2.35
N GLY A 290 -5.49 17.94 -2.22
CA GLY A 290 -6.52 18.86 -1.74
C GLY A 290 -6.72 18.87 -0.22
N SER A 291 -5.83 18.23 0.55
CA SER A 291 -5.87 18.27 2.02
C SER A 291 -5.74 19.68 2.61
N SER A 292 -5.17 20.63 1.87
CA SER A 292 -5.06 22.03 2.29
C SER A 292 -6.41 22.74 2.52
N GLU A 293 -7.50 22.18 2.02
CA GLU A 293 -8.85 22.71 2.27
C GLU A 293 -9.36 22.38 3.68
N VAL A 294 -8.84 21.29 4.29
CA VAL A 294 -9.31 20.78 5.58
C VAL A 294 -8.25 20.78 6.69
N PHE A 295 -6.96 20.80 6.35
CA PHE A 295 -5.84 20.70 7.29
C PHE A 295 -4.97 21.95 7.25
N GLY A 296 -5.14 22.82 8.24
CA GLY A 296 -4.40 24.09 8.34
C GLY A 296 -3.27 24.10 9.36
N TYR A 297 -3.36 23.29 10.41
CA TYR A 297 -2.41 23.33 11.54
C TYR A 297 -2.01 21.96 12.02
N GLY A 298 -0.69 21.73 12.13
CA GLY A 298 -0.06 20.58 12.77
C GLY A 298 0.94 21.01 13.83
N PHE A 299 0.68 20.67 15.09
CA PHE A 299 1.55 21.00 16.21
C PHE A 299 2.42 19.81 16.58
N VAL A 300 3.73 19.88 16.36
CA VAL A 300 4.68 18.87 16.87
C VAL A 300 5.10 19.30 18.29
N THR A 301 4.43 18.72 19.27
CA THR A 301 4.58 19.03 20.71
C THR A 301 5.44 17.97 21.40
N TYR A 302 6.67 17.77 20.90
CA TYR A 302 7.54 16.67 21.37
C TYR A 302 8.01 16.84 22.79
N TRP A 303 8.36 18.08 23.20
CA TRP A 303 8.75 18.44 24.54
C TRP A 303 7.53 18.85 25.39
N GLU A 304 7.61 18.68 26.71
CA GLU A 304 6.58 19.11 27.66
C GLU A 304 6.27 20.61 27.55
N GLN A 305 7.33 21.41 27.47
CA GLN A 305 7.22 22.86 27.28
C GLN A 305 6.50 23.23 25.97
N ALA A 306 6.67 22.44 24.91
CA ALA A 306 5.96 22.65 23.66
C ALA A 306 4.46 22.33 23.80
N LYS A 307 4.08 21.32 24.59
CA LYS A 307 2.69 21.01 24.90
C LYS A 307 2.01 22.20 25.63
N ALA A 308 2.68 22.74 26.64
CA ALA A 308 2.18 23.91 27.37
C ALA A 308 2.09 25.15 26.46
N LYS A 309 3.18 25.47 25.75
CA LYS A 309 3.29 26.70 24.97
C LYS A 309 2.40 26.73 23.72
N LEU A 310 2.29 25.62 22.99
CA LEU A 310 1.63 25.60 21.68
C LEU A 310 0.15 25.21 21.75
N VAL A 311 -0.18 24.30 22.65
CA VAL A 311 -1.55 23.79 22.79
C VAL A 311 -2.10 23.92 24.21
N GLY A 312 -1.46 24.70 25.09
CA GLY A 312 -2.02 25.10 26.37
C GLY A 312 -2.23 23.98 27.38
N VAL A 313 -1.44 22.89 27.31
CA VAL A 313 -1.47 21.84 28.34
C VAL A 313 -0.95 22.44 29.66
N ASP A 314 -1.69 22.23 30.76
CA ASP A 314 -1.31 22.72 32.06
C ASP A 314 -0.04 21.96 32.58
N PRO A 315 1.06 22.65 32.89
CA PRO A 315 2.23 22.01 33.45
C PRO A 315 1.97 21.22 34.75
N ALA A 316 1.04 21.67 35.59
CA ALA A 316 0.64 20.96 36.79
C ALA A 316 -0.04 19.60 36.47
N VAL A 317 -0.76 19.49 35.36
CA VAL A 317 -1.32 18.21 34.90
C VAL A 317 -0.23 17.28 34.41
N ILE A 318 0.80 17.80 33.71
CA ILE A 318 1.95 16.99 33.28
C ILE A 318 2.71 16.45 34.50
N GLU A 319 2.97 17.29 35.50
CA GLU A 319 3.68 16.91 36.71
C GLU A 319 2.91 15.85 37.53
N LYS A 320 1.60 16.02 37.67
CA LYS A 320 0.73 15.14 38.47
C LYS A 320 0.44 13.80 37.80
N TYR A 321 0.17 13.77 36.50
CA TYR A 321 -0.31 12.58 35.78
C TYR A 321 0.71 11.96 34.83
N ASN A 322 1.90 12.53 34.67
CA ASN A 322 2.92 12.22 33.68
C ASN A 322 2.55 12.74 32.28
N VAL A 323 3.57 13.04 31.49
CA VAL A 323 3.43 13.53 30.10
C VAL A 323 2.72 12.52 29.17
N VAL A 324 2.80 11.23 29.49
CA VAL A 324 2.11 10.13 28.81
C VAL A 324 0.92 9.68 29.66
N SER A 325 -0.18 10.39 29.54
CA SER A 325 -1.40 10.12 30.30
C SER A 325 -2.65 10.54 29.54
N ALA A 326 -3.82 10.04 29.98
CA ALA A 326 -5.10 10.39 29.42
C ALA A 326 -5.45 11.87 29.60
N PRO A 327 -5.24 12.49 30.80
CA PRO A 327 -5.44 13.92 31.00
C PRO A 327 -4.63 14.80 30.03
N VAL A 328 -3.36 14.48 29.81
CA VAL A 328 -2.50 15.22 28.86
C VAL A 328 -2.99 15.06 27.43
N ALA A 329 -3.38 13.86 27.00
CA ALA A 329 -3.95 13.66 25.65
C ALA A 329 -5.24 14.47 25.46
N ALA A 330 -6.13 14.50 26.45
CA ALA A 330 -7.35 15.30 26.40
C ALA A 330 -7.07 16.80 26.24
N GLN A 331 -6.16 17.33 27.10
CA GLN A 331 -5.79 18.74 27.04
C GLN A 331 -5.08 19.11 25.73
N MET A 332 -4.23 18.23 25.21
CA MET A 332 -3.58 18.42 23.91
C MET A 332 -4.62 18.54 22.78
N ALA A 333 -5.67 17.69 22.76
CA ALA A 333 -6.69 17.73 21.73
C ALA A 333 -7.55 18.99 21.82
N LEU A 334 -8.07 19.31 23.04
CA LEU A 334 -8.85 20.53 23.28
C LEU A 334 -8.04 21.79 22.97
N GLY A 335 -6.78 21.81 23.40
CA GLY A 335 -5.87 22.93 23.17
C GLY A 335 -5.52 23.11 21.69
N ALA A 336 -5.30 22.03 20.95
CA ALA A 336 -5.07 22.10 19.51
C ALA A 336 -6.30 22.64 18.76
N ALA A 337 -7.51 22.18 19.10
CA ALA A 337 -8.75 22.70 18.54
C ALA A 337 -8.89 24.22 18.80
N LYS A 338 -8.64 24.62 20.05
CA LYS A 338 -8.69 26.05 20.43
C LYS A 338 -7.63 26.90 19.72
N ALA A 339 -6.39 26.41 19.65
CA ALA A 339 -5.27 27.16 19.08
C ALA A 339 -5.38 27.31 17.55
N SER A 340 -5.94 26.30 16.87
CA SER A 340 -6.10 26.31 15.41
C SER A 340 -7.44 26.88 14.95
N GLY A 341 -8.47 26.82 15.78
CA GLY A 341 -9.85 27.08 15.38
C GLY A 341 -10.47 25.95 14.54
N ALA A 342 -9.82 24.79 14.45
CA ALA A 342 -10.33 23.65 13.71
C ALA A 342 -11.52 22.99 14.41
N ASP A 343 -12.46 22.46 13.63
CA ASP A 343 -13.66 21.76 14.12
C ASP A 343 -13.32 20.49 14.85
N ILE A 344 -12.29 19.79 14.38
CA ILE A 344 -11.77 18.55 14.96
C ILE A 344 -10.27 18.71 15.23
N ALA A 345 -9.81 18.21 16.37
CA ALA A 345 -8.38 18.10 16.61
C ALA A 345 -8.04 16.73 17.17
N VAL A 346 -6.96 16.11 16.70
CA VAL A 346 -6.44 14.86 17.23
C VAL A 346 -5.11 15.06 17.93
N SER A 347 -4.90 14.33 19.01
CA SER A 347 -3.66 14.38 19.78
C SER A 347 -3.09 13.00 20.05
N VAL A 348 -1.76 12.94 20.17
CA VAL A 348 -1.04 11.70 20.51
C VAL A 348 0.07 12.00 21.49
N THR A 349 0.08 11.30 22.65
CA THR A 349 1.21 11.26 23.57
C THR A 349 1.51 9.81 23.94
N GLY A 350 2.78 9.37 23.93
CA GLY A 350 3.10 7.97 24.14
C GLY A 350 4.58 7.61 24.13
N LEU A 351 4.85 6.37 24.49
CA LEU A 351 6.17 5.76 24.62
C LEU A 351 6.46 4.84 23.42
N ALA A 352 7.05 5.39 22.37
CA ALA A 352 7.37 4.63 21.18
C ALA A 352 8.57 3.68 21.35
N GLY A 353 9.37 3.85 22.39
CA GLY A 353 10.54 3.03 22.68
C GLY A 353 11.79 3.39 21.86
N PRO A 354 12.89 2.60 22.04
CA PRO A 354 12.99 1.36 22.83
C PRO A 354 13.08 1.60 24.36
N THR A 355 13.27 2.83 24.82
CA THR A 355 13.48 3.20 26.25
C THR A 355 12.33 4.07 26.77
N GLY A 356 12.26 4.31 28.07
CA GLY A 356 11.41 5.31 28.71
C GLY A 356 10.09 4.77 29.29
N GLY A 357 9.89 3.44 29.34
CA GLY A 357 8.74 2.83 30.00
C GLY A 357 8.95 2.56 31.48
N ASP A 358 7.86 2.47 32.24
CA ASP A 358 7.79 2.02 33.63
C ASP A 358 6.75 0.87 33.76
N GLU A 359 6.52 0.39 34.98
CA GLU A 359 5.56 -0.70 35.24
C GLU A 359 4.10 -0.32 34.92
N VAL A 360 3.73 0.94 35.08
CA VAL A 360 2.39 1.48 34.84
C VAL A 360 2.19 1.81 33.35
N ARG A 361 3.25 2.31 32.73
CA ARG A 361 3.28 2.76 31.33
C ARG A 361 4.47 2.11 30.59
N PRO A 362 4.38 0.82 30.28
CA PRO A 362 5.44 0.15 29.52
C PRO A 362 5.58 0.75 28.12
N VAL A 363 6.76 0.56 27.51
CA VAL A 363 6.99 0.94 26.10
C VAL A 363 5.89 0.33 25.23
N GLY A 364 5.36 1.11 24.30
CA GLY A 364 4.18 0.77 23.50
C GLY A 364 2.87 1.36 24.01
N THR A 365 2.88 2.00 25.20
CA THR A 365 1.72 2.73 25.72
C THR A 365 1.56 4.07 25.02
N VAL A 366 0.38 4.32 24.46
CA VAL A 366 0.01 5.57 23.79
C VAL A 366 -1.37 6.00 24.25
N TYR A 367 -1.53 7.29 24.55
CA TYR A 367 -2.83 7.91 24.73
C TYR A 367 -3.16 8.80 23.54
N LEU A 368 -4.36 8.64 23.04
CA LEU A 368 -4.92 9.34 21.90
C LEU A 368 -6.07 10.22 22.38
N GLY A 369 -6.10 11.47 21.97
CA GLY A 369 -7.22 12.37 22.18
C GLY A 369 -7.82 12.79 20.85
N ALA A 370 -9.13 12.95 20.78
CA ALA A 370 -9.80 13.58 19.65
C ALA A 370 -10.88 14.54 20.17
N ALA A 371 -10.81 15.80 19.80
CA ALA A 371 -11.72 16.84 20.27
C ALA A 371 -12.65 17.32 19.17
N ARG A 372 -13.92 17.51 19.52
CA ARG A 372 -14.94 18.18 18.71
C ARG A 372 -15.98 18.83 19.63
N ASP A 373 -16.45 20.00 19.26
CA ASP A 373 -17.52 20.73 19.96
C ASP A 373 -17.23 20.90 21.47
N GLY A 374 -15.96 21.12 21.85
CA GLY A 374 -15.53 21.30 23.22
C GLY A 374 -15.49 20.03 24.08
N VAL A 375 -15.57 18.86 23.47
CA VAL A 375 -15.45 17.56 24.14
C VAL A 375 -14.25 16.80 23.55
N ALA A 376 -13.33 16.35 24.41
CA ALA A 376 -12.26 15.43 24.05
C ALA A 376 -12.66 13.99 24.38
N TYR A 377 -12.44 13.10 23.45
CA TYR A 377 -12.59 11.65 23.56
C TYR A 377 -11.21 11.01 23.62
N VAL A 378 -10.90 10.32 24.69
CA VAL A 378 -9.57 9.75 24.95
C VAL A 378 -9.61 8.23 24.85
N LYS A 379 -8.60 7.66 24.20
CA LYS A 379 -8.40 6.20 24.05
C LYS A 379 -6.96 5.84 24.42
N LYS A 380 -6.78 4.72 25.13
CA LYS A 380 -5.47 4.09 25.33
C LYS A 380 -5.22 3.06 24.25
N LEU A 381 -4.06 3.11 23.64
CA LEU A 381 -3.53 2.09 22.74
C LEU A 381 -2.30 1.46 23.38
N PHE A 382 -2.22 0.13 23.34
CA PHE A 382 -1.03 -0.60 23.76
C PHE A 382 -0.53 -1.50 22.63
N VAL A 383 0.73 -1.36 22.27
CA VAL A 383 1.42 -2.18 21.27
C VAL A 383 2.34 -3.15 21.98
N SER A 384 1.93 -4.41 22.10
CA SER A 384 2.58 -5.44 22.90
C SER A 384 3.98 -5.86 22.41
N ARG A 385 4.29 -5.64 21.15
CA ARG A 385 5.64 -5.83 20.57
C ARG A 385 6.14 -4.49 20.05
N PRO A 386 6.66 -3.64 20.92
CA PRO A 386 6.95 -2.26 20.60
C PRO A 386 8.24 -2.13 19.78
N ASP A 387 8.09 -2.15 18.46
CA ASP A 387 9.02 -1.50 17.55
C ASP A 387 8.63 -0.02 17.41
N ARG A 388 9.61 0.89 17.45
CA ARG A 388 9.35 2.33 17.41
C ARG A 388 8.56 2.77 16.19
N ALA A 389 8.84 2.21 15.02
CA ALA A 389 8.13 2.52 13.80
C ALA A 389 6.69 1.99 13.85
N LEU A 390 6.51 0.78 14.35
CA LEU A 390 5.20 0.15 14.52
C LEU A 390 4.31 0.92 15.51
N VAL A 391 4.86 1.32 16.67
CA VAL A 391 4.10 2.10 17.67
C VAL A 391 3.62 3.42 17.05
N ARG A 392 4.50 4.15 16.37
CA ARG A 392 4.17 5.40 15.69
C ARG A 392 3.10 5.22 14.61
N ALA A 393 3.25 4.20 13.76
CA ALA A 393 2.30 3.90 12.70
C ALA A 393 0.91 3.51 13.24
N ARG A 394 0.86 2.64 14.28
CA ARG A 394 -0.38 2.25 14.96
C ARG A 394 -1.05 3.45 15.65
N ALA A 395 -0.27 4.32 16.29
CA ALA A 395 -0.79 5.52 16.94
C ALA A 395 -1.39 6.50 15.91
N ALA A 396 -0.72 6.72 14.78
CA ALA A 396 -1.24 7.55 13.71
C ALA A 396 -2.53 6.98 13.09
N GLN A 397 -2.58 5.67 12.85
CA GLN A 397 -3.77 4.98 12.36
C GLN A 397 -4.95 5.16 13.31
N ALA A 398 -4.75 4.91 14.61
CA ALA A 398 -5.81 5.05 15.60
C ALA A 398 -6.26 6.50 15.80
N ALA A 399 -5.38 7.49 15.66
CA ALA A 399 -5.76 8.90 15.69
C ALA A 399 -6.63 9.30 14.50
N LEU A 400 -6.30 8.82 13.29
CA LEU A 400 -7.12 9.03 12.09
C LEU A 400 -8.49 8.33 12.19
N GLU A 401 -8.55 7.13 12.81
CA GLU A 401 -9.82 6.48 13.12
C GLU A 401 -10.71 7.35 14.00
N LEU A 402 -10.16 7.92 15.09
CA LEU A 402 -10.90 8.82 15.96
C LEU A 402 -11.40 10.06 15.19
N ALA A 403 -10.55 10.65 14.34
CA ALA A 403 -10.91 11.77 13.49
C ALA A 403 -12.08 11.43 12.55
N LEU A 404 -12.02 10.28 11.88
CA LEU A 404 -13.08 9.83 10.98
C LEU A 404 -14.41 9.69 11.72
N ARG A 405 -14.42 9.02 12.90
CA ARG A 405 -15.64 8.84 13.69
C ARG A 405 -16.26 10.19 14.09
N LEU A 406 -15.43 11.12 14.57
CA LEU A 406 -15.91 12.47 14.90
C LEU A 406 -16.40 13.21 13.66
N ALA A 407 -15.71 13.13 12.54
CA ALA A 407 -16.16 13.72 11.28
C ALA A 407 -17.52 13.15 10.84
N GLN A 408 -17.75 11.86 11.04
CA GLN A 408 -19.04 11.20 10.79
C GLN A 408 -20.14 11.58 11.82
N GLY A 409 -19.81 12.31 12.87
CA GLY A 409 -20.75 12.66 13.96
C GLY A 409 -20.99 11.49 14.94
N LYS A 410 -20.09 10.51 14.97
CA LYS A 410 -20.15 9.34 15.85
C LYS A 410 -19.20 9.51 17.03
N VAL A 411 -19.62 9.07 18.22
CA VAL A 411 -18.73 8.94 19.37
C VAL A 411 -17.82 7.73 19.13
N PRO A 412 -16.49 7.90 19.17
CA PRO A 412 -15.58 6.78 18.93
C PRO A 412 -15.68 5.71 20.02
N ALA A 413 -15.76 4.44 19.63
CA ALA A 413 -15.87 3.33 20.57
C ALA A 413 -14.61 3.17 21.45
N GLY A 414 -14.80 2.78 22.71
CA GLY A 414 -13.72 2.56 23.66
C GLY A 414 -13.03 3.83 24.13
N THR A 415 -13.66 4.98 24.00
CA THR A 415 -13.16 6.27 24.49
C THR A 415 -13.83 6.69 25.79
N GLN A 416 -13.14 7.55 26.55
CA GLN A 416 -13.67 8.30 27.70
C GLN A 416 -13.75 9.79 27.33
N ALA A 417 -14.81 10.45 27.71
CA ALA A 417 -15.03 11.86 27.37
C ALA A 417 -14.58 12.79 28.50
N LEU A 418 -13.99 13.94 28.12
CA LEU A 418 -13.68 15.07 29.00
C LEU A 418 -14.12 16.36 28.30
N THR A 419 -14.97 17.16 28.94
CA THR A 419 -15.36 18.45 28.39
C THR A 419 -14.32 19.52 28.62
N ALA A 420 -14.33 20.57 27.81
CA ALA A 420 -13.45 21.73 27.99
C ALA A 420 -13.64 22.41 29.36
N ALA A 421 -14.85 22.39 29.93
CA ALA A 421 -15.10 22.91 31.28
C ALA A 421 -14.43 22.05 32.38
N GLN A 422 -14.23 20.77 32.13
CA GLN A 422 -13.62 19.82 33.09
C GLN A 422 -12.09 19.72 32.95
N GLN A 423 -11.48 20.33 31.96
CA GLN A 423 -10.03 20.19 31.70
C GLN A 423 -9.11 20.68 32.83
N SER A 424 -9.64 21.47 33.78
CA SER A 424 -8.93 21.92 34.98
C SER A 424 -9.57 21.39 36.27
N ASP A 425 -10.56 20.47 36.18
CA ASP A 425 -11.17 19.85 37.35
C ASP A 425 -10.39 18.59 37.76
N ASP A 426 -9.73 18.68 38.90
CA ASP A 426 -8.91 17.60 39.47
C ASP A 426 -9.65 16.28 39.61
N LYS A 427 -10.96 16.30 39.94
CA LYS A 427 -11.75 15.07 40.08
C LYS A 427 -12.04 14.43 38.73
N ALA A 428 -12.37 15.24 37.73
CA ALA A 428 -12.62 14.75 36.39
C ALA A 428 -11.35 14.19 35.74
N LEU A 429 -10.20 14.89 35.91
CA LEU A 429 -8.91 14.40 35.41
C LEU A 429 -8.44 13.12 36.10
N ALA A 430 -8.62 13.04 37.45
CA ALA A 430 -8.29 11.81 38.20
C ALA A 430 -9.17 10.63 37.75
N ALA A 431 -10.46 10.83 37.62
CA ALA A 431 -11.39 9.80 37.12
C ALA A 431 -11.04 9.33 35.71
N LEU A 432 -10.63 10.25 34.82
CA LEU A 432 -10.19 9.92 33.47
C LEU A 432 -8.91 9.06 33.47
N ASP A 433 -7.92 9.41 34.30
CA ASP A 433 -6.65 8.66 34.37
C ASP A 433 -6.85 7.26 34.98
N GLU A 434 -7.65 7.16 36.06
CA GLU A 434 -7.95 5.87 36.72
C GLU A 434 -8.54 4.80 35.81
N VAL A 435 -9.41 5.19 34.86
CA VAL A 435 -10.01 4.24 33.91
C VAL A 435 -8.97 3.51 33.07
N PHE A 436 -7.86 4.16 32.80
CA PHE A 436 -6.83 3.63 31.89
C PHE A 436 -5.60 3.03 32.62
N ILE A 437 -5.46 3.26 33.93
CA ILE A 437 -4.37 2.68 34.74
C ILE A 437 -4.74 1.30 35.29
N ARG A 438 -6.04 1.04 35.52
CA ARG A 438 -6.56 -0.27 35.93
C ARG A 438 -6.55 -1.27 34.76
#